data_56ba9723faa7b348675d5879a611e8f0
#
_entry.id   56ba9723faa7b348675d5879a611e8f0
#
_cell.length_a   1.000
_cell.length_b   1.000
_cell.length_c   1.000
_cell.angle_alpha   90.00
_cell.angle_beta   90.00
_cell.angle_gamma   90.00
#
_symmetry.space_group_name_H-M   'P 1'
#
loop_
_entity.id
_entity.type
_entity.pdbx_description
1 polymer ?
#
loop_
_entity_poly.entity_id
_entity_poly.type
_entity_poly.pdbx_seq_one_letter_code
_entity_poly.pdbx_strand_id
1 'polypeptide(L)'
;IEGPKYMNKIWNMYGEEHQEMMRNHRRIINKLYNVINGYVIGQATVATVAASVSGVIAVSLTFFFNVGFDLVAPVIATVFVFGLIPAFGATISTILVGLLFILNDVGAGITFMIAFIIYQQIENNLIAPMIQSKSLDLSPLLIFVAVIFGTYSFGLVGGIVAIPIFGCLKVLIDELILKRKKAEKE
;
A
#
# COMPACT_ATOMS: atom_id res chain seq x y z
N ILE A 1 -10.08 12.94 7.90
CA ILE A 1 -9.62 12.77 9.31
C ILE A 1 -10.77 13.03 10.32
N GLU A 2 -12.02 13.12 9.88
CA GLU A 2 -13.17 13.37 10.77
C GLU A 2 -13.96 12.09 11.17
N GLY A 3 -13.54 10.92 10.70
CA GLY A 3 -14.20 9.63 10.99
C GLY A 3 -14.46 9.35 12.48
N PRO A 4 -13.52 9.61 13.41
CA PRO A 4 -13.74 9.38 14.83
C PRO A 4 -14.81 10.27 15.46
N LYS A 5 -15.01 11.50 14.95
CA LYS A 5 -16.03 12.44 15.48
C LYS A 5 -17.46 12.00 15.12
N TYR A 6 -17.70 11.59 13.87
CA TYR A 6 -19.01 11.10 13.46
C TYR A 6 -19.36 9.78 14.14
N MET A 7 -18.39 8.90 14.32
CA MET A 7 -18.56 7.66 15.03
C MET A 7 -18.96 7.88 16.51
N ASN A 8 -18.30 8.82 17.20
CA ASN A 8 -18.66 9.17 18.58
C ASN A 8 -20.09 9.72 18.70
N LYS A 9 -20.59 10.46 17.70
CA LYS A 9 -21.95 11.00 17.70
C LYS A 9 -22.99 9.91 17.55
N ILE A 10 -22.75 8.92 16.70
CA ILE A 10 -23.64 7.76 16.52
C ILE A 10 -23.68 6.92 17.80
N TRP A 11 -22.56 6.71 18.47
CA TRP A 11 -22.48 5.89 19.68
C TRP A 11 -23.16 6.50 20.90
N ASN A 12 -23.20 7.83 21.00
CA ASN A 12 -23.89 8.53 22.09
C ASN A 12 -25.44 8.48 21.98
N MET A 13 -25.97 7.96 20.87
CA MET A 13 -27.43 7.82 20.68
C MET A 13 -27.99 6.49 21.23
N TYR A 14 -27.14 5.55 21.63
CA TYR A 14 -27.55 4.25 22.17
C TYR A 14 -27.49 4.26 23.71
N GLY A 15 -28.54 3.77 24.37
CA GLY A 15 -28.72 3.80 25.82
C GLY A 15 -27.75 2.88 26.61
N GLU A 16 -27.70 3.11 27.92
CA GLU A 16 -26.73 2.53 28.87
C GLU A 16 -26.77 1.00 29.02
N GLU A 17 -27.86 0.35 28.69
CA GLU A 17 -28.10 -1.08 28.91
C GLU A 17 -27.24 -2.03 28.04
N HIS A 18 -26.58 -1.49 26.99
CA HIS A 18 -25.77 -2.26 26.05
C HIS A 18 -24.29 -1.87 26.03
N GLN A 19 -23.80 -1.22 27.07
CA GLN A 19 -22.45 -0.60 27.08
C GLN A 19 -21.28 -1.57 26.89
N GLU A 20 -21.37 -2.82 27.34
CA GLU A 20 -20.30 -3.78 27.12
C GLU A 20 -20.24 -4.32 25.69
N MET A 21 -21.40 -4.63 25.12
CA MET A 21 -21.51 -5.06 23.73
C MET A 21 -21.02 -3.95 22.79
N MET A 22 -21.38 -2.71 23.10
CA MET A 22 -21.02 -1.52 22.35
C MET A 22 -19.52 -1.20 22.42
N ARG A 23 -18.88 -1.34 23.57
CA ARG A 23 -17.42 -1.20 23.73
C ARG A 23 -16.65 -2.18 22.84
N ASN A 24 -17.10 -3.42 22.76
CA ASN A 24 -16.50 -4.44 21.91
C ASN A 24 -16.66 -4.11 20.41
N HIS A 25 -17.84 -3.71 19.95
CA HIS A 25 -18.06 -3.31 18.57
C HIS A 25 -17.22 -2.08 18.19
N ARG A 26 -17.18 -1.06 19.04
CA ARG A 26 -16.37 0.14 18.83
C ARG A 26 -14.89 -0.19 18.74
N ARG A 27 -14.40 -1.11 19.57
CA ARG A 27 -13.00 -1.57 19.51
C ARG A 27 -12.68 -2.24 18.18
N ILE A 28 -13.56 -3.11 17.70
CA ILE A 28 -13.39 -3.80 16.39
C ILE A 28 -13.40 -2.80 15.25
N ILE A 29 -14.40 -1.90 15.20
CA ILE A 29 -14.50 -0.89 14.15
C ILE A 29 -13.27 0.03 14.13
N ASN A 30 -12.77 0.47 15.29
CA ASN A 30 -11.56 1.27 15.36
C ASN A 30 -10.32 0.51 14.87
N LYS A 31 -10.21 -0.79 15.17
CA LYS A 31 -9.13 -1.63 14.64
C LYS A 31 -9.22 -1.74 13.11
N LEU A 32 -10.39 -2.00 12.55
CA LEU A 32 -10.61 -2.06 11.11
C LEU A 32 -10.28 -0.73 10.42
N TYR A 33 -10.73 0.38 11.00
CA TYR A 33 -10.41 1.72 10.50
C TYR A 33 -8.89 1.97 10.49
N ASN A 34 -8.20 1.61 11.58
CA ASN A 34 -6.75 1.82 11.68
C ASN A 34 -5.98 0.96 10.66
N VAL A 35 -6.42 -0.27 10.40
CA VAL A 35 -5.84 -1.15 9.39
C VAL A 35 -5.97 -0.52 7.99
N ILE A 36 -7.19 -0.12 7.60
CA ILE A 36 -7.44 0.47 6.29
C ILE A 36 -6.67 1.78 6.12
N ASN A 37 -6.81 2.68 7.08
CA ASN A 37 -6.20 4.01 7.02
C ASN A 37 -4.67 3.93 7.02
N GLY A 38 -4.11 3.10 7.90
CA GLY A 38 -2.66 2.89 7.98
C GLY A 38 -2.09 2.30 6.69
N TYR A 39 -2.80 1.33 6.10
CA TYR A 39 -2.39 0.75 4.82
C TYR A 39 -2.44 1.78 3.67
N VAL A 40 -3.56 2.48 3.51
CA VAL A 40 -3.73 3.44 2.41
C VAL A 40 -2.69 4.57 2.50
N ILE A 41 -2.51 5.15 3.70
CA ILE A 41 -1.50 6.20 3.92
C ILE A 41 -0.09 5.64 3.70
N GLY A 42 0.20 4.46 4.24
CA GLY A 42 1.51 3.82 4.08
C GLY A 42 1.84 3.58 2.61
N GLN A 43 0.90 3.01 1.85
CA GLN A 43 1.10 2.72 0.42
C GLN A 43 1.25 4.01 -0.41
N ALA A 44 0.41 5.02 -0.15
CA ALA A 44 0.54 6.31 -0.82
C ALA A 44 1.88 6.98 -0.51
N THR A 45 2.38 6.85 0.72
CA THR A 45 3.69 7.39 1.10
C THR A 45 4.83 6.67 0.37
N VAL A 46 4.81 5.34 0.33
CA VAL A 46 5.80 4.54 -0.41
C VAL A 46 5.78 4.92 -1.90
N ALA A 47 4.60 4.98 -2.52
CA ALA A 47 4.45 5.37 -3.92
C ALA A 47 4.98 6.80 -4.20
N THR A 48 4.77 7.75 -3.26
CA THR A 48 5.27 9.12 -3.38
C THR A 48 6.80 9.15 -3.31
N VAL A 49 7.41 8.40 -2.40
CA VAL A 49 8.88 8.30 -2.30
C VAL A 49 9.45 7.68 -3.58
N ALA A 50 8.88 6.57 -4.06
CA ALA A 50 9.30 5.92 -5.31
C ALA A 50 9.22 6.86 -6.52
N ALA A 51 8.10 7.59 -6.64
CA ALA A 51 7.90 8.57 -7.70
C ALA A 51 8.91 9.73 -7.62
N SER A 52 9.22 10.19 -6.40
CA SER A 52 10.23 11.24 -6.20
C SER A 52 11.62 10.79 -6.61
N VAL A 53 12.01 9.58 -6.21
CA VAL A 53 13.32 8.98 -6.59
C VAL A 53 13.38 8.75 -8.09
N SER A 54 12.32 8.22 -8.71
CA SER A 54 12.28 8.04 -10.17
C SER A 54 12.40 9.36 -10.92
N GLY A 55 11.80 10.43 -10.38
CA GLY A 55 11.95 11.78 -10.93
C GLY A 55 13.39 12.29 -10.88
N VAL A 56 14.09 12.07 -9.75
CA VAL A 56 15.51 12.42 -9.62
C VAL A 56 16.36 11.64 -10.61
N ILE A 57 16.11 10.32 -10.76
CA ILE A 57 16.82 9.50 -11.75
C ILE A 57 16.54 10.03 -13.17
N ALA A 58 15.26 10.28 -13.51
CA ALA A 58 14.87 10.78 -14.82
C ALA A 58 15.55 12.13 -15.15
N VAL A 59 15.53 13.08 -14.23
CA VAL A 59 16.22 14.37 -14.38
C VAL A 59 17.72 14.15 -14.59
N SER A 60 18.35 13.25 -13.83
CA SER A 60 19.78 12.94 -14.02
C SER A 60 20.06 12.41 -15.41
N LEU A 61 19.19 11.55 -15.96
CA LEU A 61 19.35 11.00 -17.30
C LEU A 61 19.27 12.05 -18.40
N THR A 62 18.51 13.14 -18.24
CA THR A 62 18.48 14.23 -19.21
C THR A 62 19.81 14.95 -19.37
N PHE A 63 20.67 14.92 -18.35
CA PHE A 63 22.01 15.53 -18.39
C PHE A 63 23.07 14.63 -19.00
N PHE A 64 22.91 13.30 -18.87
CA PHE A 64 23.94 12.33 -19.32
C PHE A 64 23.62 11.70 -20.67
N PHE A 65 22.35 11.68 -21.05
CA PHE A 65 21.86 11.10 -22.28
C PHE A 65 21.05 12.13 -23.07
N ASN A 66 20.90 11.94 -24.35
CA ASN A 66 20.14 12.86 -25.20
C ASN A 66 18.63 12.62 -25.09
N VAL A 67 18.11 12.74 -23.87
CA VAL A 67 16.72 12.49 -23.52
C VAL A 67 16.03 13.78 -23.12
N GLY A 68 14.81 14.02 -23.63
CA GLY A 68 14.04 15.23 -23.36
C GLY A 68 13.58 15.32 -21.90
N PHE A 69 13.57 16.53 -21.36
CA PHE A 69 13.05 16.80 -20.01
C PHE A 69 11.53 16.58 -19.89
N ASP A 70 10.83 16.59 -21.00
CA ASP A 70 9.39 16.30 -21.11
C ASP A 70 9.01 14.89 -20.63
N LEU A 71 9.95 13.95 -20.60
CA LEU A 71 9.71 12.60 -20.07
C LEU A 71 9.68 12.53 -18.54
N VAL A 72 10.19 13.52 -17.82
CA VAL A 72 10.27 13.49 -16.35
C VAL A 72 8.89 13.40 -15.71
N ALA A 73 7.95 14.21 -16.14
CA ALA A 73 6.59 14.23 -15.58
C ALA A 73 5.84 12.90 -15.84
N PRO A 74 5.82 12.33 -17.07
CA PRO A 74 5.26 11.01 -17.33
C PRO A 74 5.91 9.89 -16.48
N VAL A 75 7.22 9.93 -16.25
CA VAL A 75 7.94 8.96 -15.43
C VAL A 75 7.44 9.01 -13.98
N ILE A 76 7.39 10.20 -13.38
CA ILE A 76 6.90 10.39 -12.01
C ILE A 76 5.45 9.90 -11.90
N ALA A 77 4.58 10.29 -12.83
CA ALA A 77 3.18 9.90 -12.84
C ALA A 77 3.02 8.37 -12.96
N THR A 78 3.76 7.73 -13.87
CA THR A 78 3.73 6.28 -14.07
C THR A 78 4.16 5.54 -12.80
N VAL A 79 5.29 5.93 -12.22
CA VAL A 79 5.80 5.28 -10.99
C VAL A 79 4.85 5.49 -9.82
N PHE A 80 4.26 6.68 -9.67
CA PHE A 80 3.27 6.94 -8.64
C PHE A 80 2.04 6.06 -8.76
N VAL A 81 1.41 6.04 -9.95
CA VAL A 81 0.17 5.30 -10.20
C VAL A 81 0.38 3.80 -10.00
N PHE A 82 1.40 3.22 -10.62
CA PHE A 82 1.70 1.81 -10.47
C PHE A 82 2.24 1.49 -9.07
N GLY A 83 2.96 2.41 -8.44
CA GLY A 83 3.44 2.28 -7.05
C GLY A 83 2.31 2.11 -6.03
N LEU A 84 1.07 2.45 -6.35
CA LEU A 84 -0.09 2.14 -5.52
C LEU A 84 -0.45 0.64 -5.51
N ILE A 85 0.10 -0.15 -6.44
CA ILE A 85 -0.13 -1.60 -6.53
C ILE A 85 0.97 -2.31 -5.72
N PRO A 86 0.64 -2.92 -4.57
CA PRO A 86 1.63 -3.58 -3.75
C PRO A 86 2.28 -4.76 -4.47
N ALA A 87 3.53 -5.00 -4.20
CA ALA A 87 4.35 -6.10 -4.71
C ALA A 87 4.64 -6.09 -6.23
N PHE A 88 3.77 -5.56 -7.06
CA PHE A 88 3.92 -5.57 -8.52
C PHE A 88 4.21 -4.20 -9.12
N GLY A 89 3.79 -3.13 -8.44
CA GLY A 89 3.82 -1.78 -8.99
C GLY A 89 5.21 -1.31 -9.41
N ALA A 90 6.19 -1.53 -8.55
CA ALA A 90 7.57 -1.16 -8.84
C ALA A 90 8.14 -1.91 -10.06
N THR A 91 7.86 -3.21 -10.19
CA THR A 91 8.31 -4.02 -11.34
C THR A 91 7.66 -3.55 -12.63
N ILE A 92 6.33 -3.33 -12.62
CA ILE A 92 5.58 -2.85 -13.78
C ILE A 92 6.11 -1.48 -14.21
N SER A 93 6.25 -0.55 -13.27
CA SER A 93 6.76 0.79 -13.59
C SER A 93 8.20 0.77 -14.10
N THR A 94 9.07 -0.11 -13.57
CA THR A 94 10.43 -0.28 -14.09
C THR A 94 10.44 -0.66 -15.57
N ILE A 95 9.59 -1.63 -15.94
CA ILE A 95 9.50 -2.09 -17.32
C ILE A 95 8.93 -0.99 -18.21
N LEU A 96 7.80 -0.37 -17.83
CA LEU A 96 7.14 0.65 -18.64
C LEU A 96 8.03 1.89 -18.84
N VAL A 97 8.63 2.38 -17.76
CA VAL A 97 9.49 3.57 -17.82
C VAL A 97 10.82 3.23 -18.51
N GLY A 98 11.37 2.05 -18.25
CA GLY A 98 12.57 1.58 -18.95
C GLY A 98 12.36 1.52 -20.46
N LEU A 99 11.23 0.95 -20.91
CA LEU A 99 10.86 0.95 -22.35
C LEU A 99 10.63 2.36 -22.88
N LEU A 100 9.97 3.24 -22.13
CA LEU A 100 9.79 4.63 -22.51
C LEU A 100 11.13 5.33 -22.80
N PHE A 101 12.12 5.12 -21.93
CA PHE A 101 13.47 5.66 -22.16
C PHE A 101 14.19 4.96 -23.31
N ILE A 102 14.09 3.64 -23.46
CA ILE A 102 14.73 2.89 -24.59
C ILE A 102 14.28 3.43 -25.95
N LEU A 103 13.03 3.86 -26.07
CA LEU A 103 12.53 4.43 -27.33
C LEU A 103 13.19 5.76 -27.69
N ASN A 104 13.82 6.45 -26.73
CA ASN A 104 14.54 7.70 -26.95
C ASN A 104 16.06 7.46 -26.99
N ASP A 105 16.60 6.71 -26.03
CA ASP A 105 17.99 6.33 -25.90
C ASP A 105 18.12 5.00 -25.15
N VAL A 106 18.72 4.00 -25.77
CA VAL A 106 18.89 2.65 -25.20
C VAL A 106 19.73 2.68 -23.92
N GLY A 107 20.78 3.52 -23.88
CA GLY A 107 21.63 3.68 -22.72
C GLY A 107 20.90 4.28 -21.53
N ALA A 108 20.05 5.28 -21.77
CA ALA A 108 19.19 5.89 -20.77
C ALA A 108 18.21 4.86 -20.18
N GLY A 109 17.57 4.06 -21.03
CA GLY A 109 16.60 3.06 -20.59
C GLY A 109 17.24 1.96 -19.72
N ILE A 110 18.37 1.41 -20.13
CA ILE A 110 19.10 0.41 -19.36
C ILE A 110 19.58 1.01 -18.02
N THR A 111 20.11 2.23 -18.05
CA THR A 111 20.59 2.92 -16.84
C THR A 111 19.43 3.17 -15.86
N PHE A 112 18.26 3.61 -16.36
CA PHE A 112 17.06 3.76 -15.53
C PHE A 112 16.68 2.44 -14.87
N MET A 113 16.57 1.36 -15.64
CA MET A 113 16.17 0.05 -15.13
C MET A 113 17.12 -0.45 -14.03
N ILE A 114 18.43 -0.34 -14.23
CA ILE A 114 19.43 -0.75 -13.25
C ILE A 114 19.31 0.12 -11.98
N ALA A 115 19.29 1.44 -12.12
CA ALA A 115 19.20 2.36 -10.99
C ALA A 115 17.92 2.16 -10.19
N PHE A 116 16.78 1.97 -10.87
CA PHE A 116 15.51 1.79 -10.22
C PHE A 116 15.35 0.40 -9.58
N ILE A 117 15.95 -0.66 -10.14
CA ILE A 117 16.04 -1.98 -9.50
C ILE A 117 16.85 -1.90 -8.20
N ILE A 118 17.97 -1.17 -8.19
CA ILE A 118 18.76 -0.94 -6.97
C ILE A 118 17.90 -0.21 -5.92
N TYR A 119 17.19 0.84 -6.34
CA TYR A 119 16.27 1.55 -5.47
C TYR A 119 15.19 0.61 -4.90
N GLN A 120 14.58 -0.27 -5.71
CA GLN A 120 13.58 -1.24 -5.26
C GLN A 120 14.11 -2.16 -4.15
N GLN A 121 15.39 -2.55 -4.20
CA GLN A 121 15.97 -3.34 -3.10
C GLN A 121 16.03 -2.55 -1.80
N ILE A 122 16.35 -1.25 -1.87
CA ILE A 122 16.33 -0.36 -0.70
C ILE A 122 14.90 -0.16 -0.23
N GLU A 123 13.96 0.08 -1.13
CA GLU A 123 12.54 0.25 -0.81
C GLU A 123 11.99 -0.98 -0.10
N ASN A 124 12.14 -2.17 -0.67
CA ASN A 124 11.58 -3.41 -0.14
C ASN A 124 12.19 -3.82 1.21
N ASN A 125 13.48 -3.55 1.43
CA ASN A 125 14.17 -4.01 2.63
C ASN A 125 14.20 -2.96 3.76
N LEU A 126 14.10 -1.67 3.44
CA LEU A 126 14.21 -0.59 4.42
C LEU A 126 12.99 0.32 4.44
N ILE A 127 12.61 0.93 3.31
CA ILE A 127 11.62 2.02 3.27
C ILE A 127 10.21 1.48 3.55
N ALA A 128 9.79 0.43 2.86
CA ALA A 128 8.47 -0.13 3.02
C ALA A 128 8.22 -0.69 4.43
N PRO A 129 9.14 -1.46 5.06
CA PRO A 129 8.99 -1.86 6.45
C PRO A 129 8.92 -0.68 7.43
N MET A 130 9.73 0.36 7.24
CA MET A 130 9.72 1.54 8.11
C MET A 130 8.39 2.30 8.08
N ILE A 131 7.76 2.38 6.89
CA ILE A 131 6.50 3.08 6.69
C ILE A 131 5.31 2.22 7.11
N GLN A 132 5.32 0.92 6.78
CA GLN A 132 4.17 0.03 6.93
C GLN A 132 4.18 -0.82 8.19
N SER A 133 5.27 -0.87 8.95
CA SER A 133 5.47 -1.77 10.11
C SER A 133 4.42 -1.65 11.21
N LYS A 134 3.65 -0.58 11.25
CA LYS A 134 2.63 -0.32 12.28
C LYS A 134 1.20 -0.66 11.84
N SER A 135 0.98 -1.06 10.59
CA SER A 135 -0.38 -1.05 10.01
C SER A 135 -0.98 -2.43 9.77
N LEU A 136 -0.17 -3.45 9.49
CA LEU A 136 -0.65 -4.76 9.06
C LEU A 136 0.21 -5.88 9.68
N ASP A 137 -0.38 -6.66 10.61
CA ASP A 137 0.20 -7.92 11.10
C ASP A 137 -0.04 -9.08 10.10
N LEU A 138 0.11 -8.84 8.80
CA LEU A 138 -0.07 -9.86 7.77
C LEU A 138 1.26 -10.51 7.42
N SER A 139 1.26 -11.84 7.25
CA SER A 139 2.44 -12.51 6.72
C SER A 139 2.64 -12.16 5.24
N PRO A 140 3.89 -12.10 4.73
CA PRO A 140 4.17 -11.83 3.32
C PRO A 140 3.43 -12.78 2.36
N LEU A 141 3.29 -14.05 2.74
CA LEU A 141 2.55 -15.04 1.96
C LEU A 141 1.07 -14.66 1.84
N LEU A 142 0.44 -14.20 2.93
CA LEU A 142 -0.96 -13.80 2.91
C LEU A 142 -1.18 -12.56 2.04
N ILE A 143 -0.25 -11.62 2.07
CA ILE A 143 -0.26 -10.44 1.19
C ILE A 143 -0.20 -10.89 -0.28
N PHE A 144 0.71 -11.79 -0.62
CA PHE A 144 0.87 -12.29 -1.98
C PHE A 144 -0.39 -13.00 -2.48
N VAL A 145 -0.96 -13.91 -1.68
CA VAL A 145 -2.22 -14.60 -1.99
C VAL A 145 -3.38 -13.61 -2.15
N ALA A 146 -3.48 -12.62 -1.24
CA ALA A 146 -4.53 -11.59 -1.30
C ALA A 146 -4.48 -10.80 -2.61
N VAL A 147 -3.28 -10.36 -3.01
CA VAL A 147 -3.09 -9.57 -4.24
C VAL A 147 -3.41 -10.39 -5.48
N ILE A 148 -2.95 -11.65 -5.57
CA ILE A 148 -3.28 -12.54 -6.70
C ILE A 148 -4.79 -12.73 -6.78
N PHE A 149 -5.43 -13.11 -5.68
CA PHE A 149 -6.88 -13.34 -5.64
C PHE A 149 -7.68 -12.08 -5.99
N GLY A 150 -7.30 -10.93 -5.42
CA GLY A 150 -7.93 -9.65 -5.70
C GLY A 150 -7.78 -9.23 -7.16
N THR A 151 -6.58 -9.38 -7.71
CA THR A 151 -6.31 -9.03 -9.11
C THR A 151 -7.06 -9.94 -10.08
N TYR A 152 -7.15 -11.23 -9.78
CA TYR A 152 -7.92 -12.19 -10.58
C TYR A 152 -9.43 -11.88 -10.56
N SER A 153 -9.98 -11.52 -9.39
CA SER A 153 -11.43 -11.31 -9.22
C SER A 153 -11.92 -9.96 -9.72
N PHE A 154 -11.15 -8.89 -9.52
CA PHE A 154 -11.59 -7.50 -9.77
C PHE A 154 -10.53 -6.67 -10.52
N GLY A 155 -9.56 -7.31 -11.17
CA GLY A 155 -8.49 -6.63 -11.90
C GLY A 155 -7.58 -5.81 -10.98
N LEU A 156 -6.98 -4.75 -11.54
CA LEU A 156 -6.01 -3.91 -10.85
C LEU A 156 -6.53 -3.34 -9.53
N VAL A 157 -7.76 -2.85 -9.53
CA VAL A 157 -8.42 -2.28 -8.34
C VAL A 157 -8.57 -3.34 -7.24
N GLY A 158 -8.91 -4.58 -7.64
CA GLY A 158 -9.00 -5.71 -6.72
C GLY A 158 -7.67 -6.01 -6.04
N GLY A 159 -6.55 -5.97 -6.76
CA GLY A 159 -5.22 -6.16 -6.20
C GLY A 159 -4.85 -5.10 -5.14
N ILE A 160 -5.19 -3.84 -5.40
CA ILE A 160 -4.93 -2.73 -4.46
C ILE A 160 -5.77 -2.89 -3.18
N VAL A 161 -7.06 -3.22 -3.32
CA VAL A 161 -8.02 -3.27 -2.20
C VAL A 161 -7.95 -4.60 -1.44
N ALA A 162 -7.37 -5.65 -2.02
CA ALA A 162 -7.28 -6.96 -1.40
C ALA A 162 -6.55 -6.95 -0.06
N ILE A 163 -5.41 -6.25 0.05
CA ILE A 163 -4.61 -6.23 1.27
C ILE A 163 -5.37 -5.66 2.47
N PRO A 164 -6.00 -4.48 2.40
CA PRO A 164 -6.80 -3.99 3.51
C PRO A 164 -8.01 -4.88 3.82
N ILE A 165 -8.63 -5.52 2.83
CA ILE A 165 -9.72 -6.48 3.07
C ILE A 165 -9.20 -7.68 3.88
N PHE A 166 -8.09 -8.29 3.48
CA PHE A 166 -7.50 -9.42 4.21
C PHE A 166 -7.00 -9.00 5.60
N GLY A 167 -6.49 -7.77 5.75
CA GLY A 167 -6.17 -7.19 7.06
C GLY A 167 -7.38 -7.08 7.97
N CYS A 168 -8.51 -6.62 7.44
CA CYS A 168 -9.77 -6.57 8.17
C CYS A 168 -10.28 -7.97 8.54
N LEU A 169 -10.22 -8.93 7.62
CA LEU A 169 -10.61 -10.33 7.87
C LEU A 169 -9.76 -10.92 9.00
N LYS A 170 -8.46 -10.69 9.01
CA LYS A 170 -7.57 -11.14 10.08
C LYS A 170 -8.00 -10.56 11.43
N VAL A 171 -8.26 -9.25 11.53
CA VAL A 171 -8.74 -8.61 12.76
C VAL A 171 -10.01 -9.27 13.27
N LEU A 172 -10.96 -9.60 12.39
CA LEU A 172 -12.20 -10.26 12.76
C LEU A 172 -11.96 -11.69 13.27
N ILE A 173 -11.10 -12.45 12.59
CA ILE A 173 -10.74 -13.82 13.00
C ILE A 173 -10.05 -13.80 14.38
N ASP A 174 -9.10 -12.92 14.58
CA ASP A 174 -8.38 -12.78 15.86
C ASP A 174 -9.32 -12.46 17.02
N GLU A 175 -10.31 -11.58 16.80
CA GLU A 175 -11.33 -11.25 17.80
C GLU A 175 -12.27 -12.45 18.09
N LEU A 176 -12.62 -13.26 17.07
CA LEU A 176 -13.42 -14.47 17.28
C LEU A 176 -12.65 -15.53 18.10
N ILE A 177 -11.37 -15.73 17.80
CA ILE A 177 -10.50 -16.65 18.55
C ILE A 177 -10.36 -16.19 20.01
N LEU A 178 -10.17 -14.89 20.24
CA LEU A 178 -10.08 -14.33 21.58
C LEU A 178 -11.37 -14.53 22.39
N LYS A 179 -12.55 -14.38 21.75
CA LYS A 179 -13.84 -14.63 22.40
C LYS A 179 -14.01 -16.10 22.78
N ARG A 180 -13.63 -17.04 21.90
CA ARG A 180 -13.70 -18.48 22.21
C ARG A 180 -12.80 -18.86 23.39
N LYS A 181 -11.55 -18.39 23.40
CA LYS A 181 -10.61 -18.65 24.51
C LYS A 181 -11.05 -18.07 25.84
N LYS A 182 -11.87 -17.01 25.86
CA LYS A 182 -12.44 -16.49 27.10
C LYS A 182 -13.60 -17.35 27.59
N ALA A 183 -14.48 -17.80 26.68
CA ALA A 183 -15.59 -18.69 27.03
C ALA A 183 -15.15 -20.09 27.50
N GLU A 184 -13.95 -20.56 27.13
CA GLU A 184 -13.39 -21.84 27.62
C GLU A 184 -12.73 -21.73 29.00
N LYS A 185 -12.54 -20.52 29.54
CA LYS A 185 -11.91 -20.28 30.84
C LYS A 185 -12.92 -19.89 31.93
N GLU A 186 -14.16 -19.64 31.57
CA GLU A 186 -15.32 -19.43 32.46
C GLU A 186 -16.09 -20.73 32.67
#